data_58565638b1f5e53ff05ba97e3ed47471
#
_entry.id   58565638b1f5e53ff05ba97e3ed47471
#
_cell.length_a   1.000
_cell.length_b   1.000
_cell.length_c   1.000
_cell.angle_alpha   90.00
_cell.angle_beta   90.00
_cell.angle_gamma   90.00
#
_symmetry.space_group_name_H-M   'P 1'
#
loop_
_entity.id
_entity.type
_entity.pdbx_description
1 polymer ?
#
loop_
_entity_poly.entity_id
_entity_poly.type
_entity_poly.pdbx_seq_one_letter_code
_entity_poly.pdbx_strand_id
1 'polypeptide(L)'
;MRILLATNFLCRTFVSPDPMNPIRIGKTTLKISPLAYGCWRIAGGWEARKVTAKAREAGVKALLAAQEAGYTLFDLADIYCEGVSEELMGLALKQSKALKKSAVIATKCGIRVPESNEPFRYDLSADYIEQSCEKSLQRIGINCIDIYQLHRPDWLMDPAEVAKAFAKLKKAGKVKHFGVSNFNPSQVSCLQSALKEPLVVNQIEASLMHLDPFENGTLDQCLERGITPMAWSPLAGGFLGNGKKSVLPSQEKYKPAKVRRRLDLMARDFGVSRGAVALAWLMRHPAGIIPIVGSTQPERIRELAAATELQLSHEQWYALLTSALKEDLP
;
A
#
# COMPACT_ATOMS: atom_id res chain seq x y z
N MET A 1 24.62 -40.47 36.84
CA MET A 1 24.25 -40.69 35.43
C MET A 1 23.64 -39.38 34.92
N ARG A 2 24.48 -38.51 34.33
CA ARG A 2 24.04 -37.18 33.78
C ARG A 2 23.68 -37.37 32.32
N ILE A 3 22.41 -37.13 31.99
CA ILE A 3 21.92 -37.13 30.60
C ILE A 3 22.20 -35.73 30.02
N LEU A 4 23.13 -35.65 29.09
CA LEU A 4 23.35 -34.45 28.23
C LEU A 4 22.21 -34.41 27.20
N LEU A 5 21.34 -33.41 27.31
CA LEU A 5 20.46 -33.03 26.24
C LEU A 5 21.24 -32.13 25.26
N ALA A 6 21.59 -32.70 24.12
CA ALA A 6 22.13 -31.97 22.99
C ALA A 6 20.99 -31.16 22.31
N THR A 7 21.04 -29.85 22.45
CA THR A 7 20.19 -28.92 21.68
C THR A 7 20.73 -28.82 20.26
N ASN A 8 20.10 -29.53 19.33
CA ASN A 8 20.30 -29.35 17.90
C ASN A 8 19.81 -27.96 17.46
N PHE A 9 20.72 -27.01 17.33
CA PHE A 9 20.53 -25.81 16.56
C PHE A 9 20.46 -26.21 15.07
N LEU A 10 19.28 -26.50 14.56
CA LEU A 10 19.03 -26.58 13.12
C LEU A 10 19.25 -25.18 12.53
N CYS A 11 20.39 -25.00 11.87
CA CYS A 11 20.64 -23.92 10.94
C CYS A 11 19.54 -24.00 9.88
N ARG A 12 18.46 -23.20 10.00
CA ARG A 12 17.47 -23.04 8.94
C ARG A 12 18.17 -22.37 7.78
N THR A 13 18.58 -23.16 6.79
CA THR A 13 18.88 -22.68 5.45
C THR A 13 17.70 -21.83 5.00
N PHE A 14 17.98 -20.60 4.59
CA PHE A 14 17.00 -19.71 3.94
C PHE A 14 16.47 -20.43 2.69
N VAL A 15 15.37 -21.13 2.86
CA VAL A 15 14.53 -21.56 1.73
C VAL A 15 13.91 -20.28 1.20
N SER A 16 14.06 -20.04 -0.10
CA SER A 16 13.34 -18.98 -0.81
C SER A 16 11.86 -19.04 -0.37
N PRO A 17 11.25 -17.96 0.14
CA PRO A 17 9.87 -18.03 0.54
C PRO A 17 9.03 -18.47 -0.66
N ASP A 18 8.15 -19.43 -0.44
CA ASP A 18 7.14 -19.78 -1.44
C ASP A 18 6.41 -18.51 -1.90
N PRO A 19 6.07 -18.38 -3.18
CA PRO A 19 5.39 -17.19 -3.67
C PRO A 19 4.12 -16.96 -2.85
N MET A 20 3.93 -15.74 -2.37
CA MET A 20 2.74 -15.35 -1.59
C MET A 20 1.47 -15.81 -2.32
N ASN A 21 0.57 -16.52 -1.65
CA ASN A 21 -0.67 -16.99 -2.23
C ASN A 21 -1.48 -15.81 -2.80
N PRO A 22 -1.73 -15.75 -4.11
CA PRO A 22 -2.33 -14.58 -4.71
C PRO A 22 -3.80 -14.43 -4.34
N ILE A 23 -4.21 -13.19 -4.07
CA ILE A 23 -5.61 -12.81 -3.80
C ILE A 23 -6.18 -12.00 -4.97
N ARG A 24 -7.50 -11.89 -5.04
CA ARG A 24 -8.18 -11.07 -6.05
C ARG A 24 -8.39 -9.65 -5.55
N ILE A 25 -8.26 -8.67 -6.44
CA ILE A 25 -8.68 -7.29 -6.20
C ILE A 25 -10.15 -7.14 -6.54
N GLY A 26 -10.94 -6.73 -5.58
CA GLY A 26 -12.37 -6.50 -5.76
C GLY A 26 -13.08 -7.66 -6.45
N LYS A 27 -14.04 -7.34 -7.30
CA LYS A 27 -14.76 -8.33 -8.14
C LYS A 27 -14.10 -8.57 -9.51
N THR A 28 -12.78 -8.30 -9.63
CA THR A 28 -12.03 -8.48 -10.88
C THR A 28 -11.39 -9.86 -10.98
N THR A 29 -10.80 -10.16 -12.15
CA THR A 29 -9.94 -11.34 -12.35
C THR A 29 -8.49 -11.08 -11.98
N LEU A 30 -8.14 -9.83 -11.62
CA LEU A 30 -6.78 -9.43 -11.31
C LEU A 30 -6.31 -10.08 -10.00
N LYS A 31 -5.25 -10.86 -10.09
CA LYS A 31 -4.62 -11.52 -8.94
C LYS A 31 -3.33 -10.80 -8.57
N ILE A 32 -3.13 -10.59 -7.29
CA ILE A 32 -1.96 -9.92 -6.73
C ILE A 32 -1.47 -10.62 -5.47
N SER A 33 -0.26 -10.29 -5.02
CA SER A 33 0.21 -10.64 -3.68
C SER A 33 -0.66 -10.00 -2.59
N PRO A 34 -0.88 -10.64 -1.44
CA PRO A 34 -1.69 -10.08 -0.34
C PRO A 34 -1.03 -8.87 0.36
N LEU A 35 0.21 -8.55 0.00
CA LEU A 35 0.91 -7.32 0.34
C LEU A 35 1.24 -6.54 -0.93
N ALA A 36 1.14 -5.21 -0.88
CA ALA A 36 1.59 -4.31 -1.93
C ALA A 36 2.94 -3.67 -1.57
N TYR A 37 3.74 -3.35 -2.60
CA TYR A 37 4.98 -2.60 -2.42
C TYR A 37 4.78 -1.12 -2.75
N GLY A 38 4.98 -0.25 -1.75
CA GLY A 38 4.81 1.20 -1.87
C GLY A 38 6.08 1.89 -2.34
N CYS A 39 5.98 2.58 -3.46
CA CYS A 39 7.11 3.22 -4.13
C CYS A 39 7.36 4.69 -3.72
N TRP A 40 6.69 5.17 -2.69
CA TRP A 40 6.79 6.57 -2.25
C TRP A 40 8.21 7.01 -1.86
N ARG A 41 9.02 6.11 -1.28
CA ARG A 41 10.36 6.41 -0.75
C ARG A 41 11.51 5.93 -1.63
N ILE A 42 11.25 5.25 -2.74
CA ILE A 42 12.31 4.60 -3.52
C ILE A 42 13.26 5.61 -4.18
N ALA A 43 12.83 6.85 -4.41
CA ALA A 43 13.67 7.92 -4.93
C ALA A 43 14.60 8.56 -3.87
N GLY A 44 14.42 8.22 -2.58
CA GLY A 44 15.25 8.73 -1.48
C GLY A 44 14.93 10.16 -1.04
N GLY A 45 14.06 10.87 -1.73
CA GLY A 45 13.70 12.27 -1.45
C GLY A 45 12.41 12.71 -2.13
N TRP A 46 12.08 13.98 -2.03
CA TRP A 46 10.88 14.60 -2.59
C TRP A 46 11.13 15.43 -3.85
N GLU A 47 12.34 15.93 -4.01
CA GLU A 47 12.74 16.83 -5.09
C GLU A 47 13.54 16.03 -6.12
N ALA A 48 13.05 15.93 -7.35
CA ALA A 48 13.69 15.18 -8.44
C ALA A 48 15.15 15.63 -8.69
N ARG A 49 15.40 16.95 -8.63
CA ARG A 49 16.74 17.53 -8.83
C ARG A 49 17.77 17.10 -7.78
N LYS A 50 17.34 16.61 -6.61
CA LYS A 50 18.23 16.17 -5.52
C LYS A 50 18.45 14.64 -5.54
N VAL A 51 17.83 13.93 -6.45
CA VAL A 51 17.95 12.46 -6.52
C VAL A 51 19.27 12.07 -7.16
N THR A 52 20.17 11.52 -6.37
CA THR A 52 21.51 11.09 -6.83
C THR A 52 21.44 9.77 -7.61
N ALA A 53 22.48 9.47 -8.41
CA ALA A 53 22.60 8.18 -9.09
C ALA A 53 22.57 7.00 -8.10
N LYS A 54 23.22 7.13 -6.94
CA LYS A 54 23.19 6.14 -5.86
C LYS A 54 21.78 5.91 -5.31
N ALA A 55 20.98 6.97 -5.15
CA ALA A 55 19.59 6.86 -4.71
C ALA A 55 18.74 6.16 -5.76
N ARG A 56 18.93 6.46 -7.05
CA ARG A 56 18.23 5.77 -8.15
C ARG A 56 18.57 4.28 -8.19
N GLU A 57 19.84 3.92 -8.06
CA GLU A 57 20.28 2.50 -7.98
C GLU A 57 19.66 1.78 -6.78
N ALA A 58 19.68 2.41 -5.59
CA ALA A 58 19.06 1.85 -4.39
C ALA A 58 17.54 1.65 -4.55
N GLY A 59 16.85 2.58 -5.22
CA GLY A 59 15.42 2.46 -5.53
C GLY A 59 15.11 1.28 -6.45
N VAL A 60 15.87 1.12 -7.52
CA VAL A 60 15.73 -0.03 -8.43
C VAL A 60 16.02 -1.34 -7.68
N LYS A 61 17.08 -1.39 -6.86
CA LYS A 61 17.40 -2.57 -6.04
C LYS A 61 16.27 -2.93 -5.08
N ALA A 62 15.60 -1.94 -4.49
CA ALA A 62 14.46 -2.17 -3.61
C ALA A 62 13.24 -2.75 -4.36
N LEU A 63 12.96 -2.29 -5.58
CA LEU A 63 11.90 -2.83 -6.46
C LEU A 63 12.17 -4.29 -6.82
N LEU A 64 13.42 -4.62 -7.18
CA LEU A 64 13.82 -6.00 -7.49
C LEU A 64 13.73 -6.91 -6.27
N ALA A 65 14.17 -6.43 -5.10
CA ALA A 65 14.06 -7.17 -3.84
C ALA A 65 12.59 -7.41 -3.43
N ALA A 66 11.69 -6.48 -3.72
CA ALA A 66 10.26 -6.67 -3.49
C ALA A 66 9.71 -7.78 -4.41
N GLN A 67 10.07 -7.77 -5.69
CA GLN A 67 9.66 -8.83 -6.62
C GLN A 67 10.20 -10.21 -6.20
N GLU A 68 11.47 -10.29 -5.80
CA GLU A 68 12.09 -11.52 -5.30
C GLU A 68 11.41 -12.04 -4.02
N ALA A 69 10.90 -11.13 -3.17
CA ALA A 69 10.14 -11.47 -1.96
C ALA A 69 8.67 -11.82 -2.25
N GLY A 70 8.24 -11.86 -3.52
CA GLY A 70 6.90 -12.28 -3.92
C GLY A 70 5.87 -11.15 -4.05
N TYR A 71 6.26 -9.88 -3.88
CA TYR A 71 5.34 -8.75 -4.11
C TYR A 71 5.06 -8.63 -5.62
N THR A 72 3.79 -8.55 -5.98
CA THR A 72 3.36 -8.35 -7.37
C THR A 72 2.66 -7.03 -7.60
N LEU A 73 2.03 -6.42 -6.60
CA LEU A 73 1.40 -5.10 -6.69
C LEU A 73 2.37 -4.00 -6.28
N PHE A 74 2.66 -3.07 -7.19
CA PHE A 74 3.53 -1.91 -6.99
C PHE A 74 2.70 -0.64 -7.00
N ASP A 75 2.70 0.09 -5.88
CA ASP A 75 1.91 1.29 -5.65
C ASP A 75 2.74 2.56 -5.87
N LEU A 76 2.43 3.28 -6.93
CA LEU A 76 3.08 4.51 -7.38
C LEU A 76 2.12 5.72 -7.25
N ALA A 77 2.59 6.90 -7.58
CA ALA A 77 1.81 8.10 -7.90
C ALA A 77 2.64 9.06 -8.73
N ASP A 78 1.97 9.88 -9.55
CA ASP A 78 2.57 10.88 -10.41
C ASP A 78 3.42 11.91 -9.65
N ILE A 79 3.01 12.24 -8.41
CA ILE A 79 3.71 13.21 -7.56
C ILE A 79 4.89 12.61 -6.75
N TYR A 80 5.07 11.28 -6.70
CA TYR A 80 6.14 10.71 -5.89
C TYR A 80 7.51 11.10 -6.44
N CYS A 81 8.16 12.03 -5.71
CA CYS A 81 9.39 12.68 -6.13
C CYS A 81 9.29 13.23 -7.56
N GLU A 82 8.22 13.99 -7.85
CA GLU A 82 7.97 14.64 -9.14
C GLU A 82 8.03 13.66 -10.33
N GLY A 83 7.56 12.42 -10.12
CA GLY A 83 7.53 11.36 -11.13
C GLY A 83 8.75 10.46 -11.17
N VAL A 84 9.83 10.74 -10.43
CA VAL A 84 11.04 9.90 -10.41
C VAL A 84 10.75 8.48 -9.94
N SER A 85 9.80 8.28 -9.01
CA SER A 85 9.42 6.92 -8.59
C SER A 85 8.84 6.09 -9.74
N GLU A 86 8.08 6.69 -10.65
CA GLU A 86 7.57 6.03 -11.86
C GLU A 86 8.70 5.74 -12.86
N GLU A 87 9.67 6.67 -13.03
CA GLU A 87 10.86 6.42 -13.86
C GLU A 87 11.68 5.23 -13.35
N LEU A 88 11.88 5.14 -12.02
CA LEU A 88 12.62 4.04 -11.39
C LEU A 88 11.91 2.69 -11.60
N MET A 89 10.58 2.67 -11.54
CA MET A 89 9.80 1.48 -11.90
C MET A 89 10.05 1.09 -13.36
N GLY A 90 10.03 2.05 -14.28
CA GLY A 90 10.35 1.83 -15.69
C GLY A 90 11.75 1.25 -15.91
N LEU A 91 12.74 1.74 -15.17
CA LEU A 91 14.12 1.20 -15.20
C LEU A 91 14.15 -0.25 -14.67
N ALA A 92 13.48 -0.54 -13.56
CA ALA A 92 13.41 -1.88 -12.99
C ALA A 92 12.73 -2.88 -13.95
N LEU A 93 11.64 -2.48 -14.61
CA LEU A 93 10.95 -3.30 -15.62
C LEU A 93 11.84 -3.62 -16.84
N LYS A 94 12.74 -2.71 -17.22
CA LYS A 94 13.73 -2.95 -18.31
C LYS A 94 14.83 -3.92 -17.88
N GLN A 95 15.22 -3.89 -16.59
CA GLN A 95 16.29 -4.74 -16.05
C GLN A 95 15.82 -6.17 -15.74
N SER A 96 14.56 -6.38 -15.35
CA SER A 96 14.05 -7.67 -14.91
C SER A 96 12.86 -8.16 -15.74
N LYS A 97 13.09 -9.22 -16.51
CA LYS A 97 12.01 -9.93 -17.24
C LYS A 97 10.98 -10.53 -16.27
N ALA A 98 11.44 -11.01 -15.10
CA ALA A 98 10.56 -11.58 -14.08
C ALA A 98 9.63 -10.51 -13.51
N LEU A 99 10.15 -9.33 -13.11
CA LEU A 99 9.37 -8.21 -12.67
C LEU A 99 8.36 -7.76 -13.75
N LYS A 100 8.82 -7.61 -14.99
CA LYS A 100 7.96 -7.22 -16.12
C LYS A 100 6.78 -8.18 -16.34
N LYS A 101 6.97 -9.48 -16.07
CA LYS A 101 5.94 -10.51 -16.24
C LYS A 101 4.94 -10.53 -15.07
N SER A 102 5.40 -10.24 -13.83
CA SER A 102 4.60 -10.41 -12.62
C SER A 102 4.03 -9.11 -12.06
N ALA A 103 4.59 -7.95 -12.44
CA ALA A 103 4.19 -6.68 -11.85
C ALA A 103 2.78 -6.27 -12.28
N VAL A 104 1.97 -5.94 -11.28
CA VAL A 104 0.71 -5.22 -11.38
C VAL A 104 0.98 -3.78 -10.96
N ILE A 105 0.75 -2.83 -11.85
CA ILE A 105 1.09 -1.43 -11.65
C ILE A 105 -0.15 -0.64 -11.23
N ALA A 106 -0.09 -0.08 -10.02
CA ALA A 106 -1.02 0.91 -9.55
C ALA A 106 -0.34 2.28 -9.51
N THR A 107 -0.98 3.32 -10.07
CA THR A 107 -0.52 4.71 -9.91
C THR A 107 -1.70 5.65 -9.73
N LYS A 108 -1.43 6.92 -9.39
CA LYS A 108 -2.45 7.87 -8.96
C LYS A 108 -2.21 9.24 -9.56
N CYS A 109 -3.31 10.03 -9.67
CA CYS A 109 -3.27 11.44 -10.06
C CYS A 109 -4.22 12.28 -9.20
N GLY A 110 -4.22 13.58 -9.40
CA GLY A 110 -5.19 14.50 -8.82
C GLY A 110 -4.63 15.44 -7.76
N ILE A 111 -3.34 15.37 -7.45
CA ILE A 111 -2.68 16.34 -6.58
C ILE A 111 -1.79 17.26 -7.43
N ARG A 112 -2.04 18.56 -7.35
CA ARG A 112 -1.21 19.57 -8.01
C ARG A 112 -0.29 20.24 -7.00
N VAL A 113 1.00 19.94 -7.14
CA VAL A 113 2.04 20.64 -6.39
C VAL A 113 2.18 22.05 -6.97
N PRO A 114 2.31 23.10 -6.13
CA PRO A 114 2.42 24.47 -6.61
C PRO A 114 3.60 24.66 -7.57
N GLU A 115 3.30 25.29 -8.71
CA GLU A 115 4.31 25.87 -9.58
C GLU A 115 4.30 27.39 -9.35
N SER A 116 5.40 27.97 -8.85
CA SER A 116 5.51 29.40 -8.54
C SER A 116 4.56 29.84 -7.41
N ASN A 117 3.64 30.77 -7.68
CA ASN A 117 2.71 31.37 -6.72
C ASN A 117 1.33 30.68 -6.67
N GLU A 118 1.17 29.54 -7.35
CA GLU A 118 -0.09 28.81 -7.30
C GLU A 118 -0.30 28.12 -5.93
N PRO A 119 -1.56 27.97 -5.45
CA PRO A 119 -1.83 27.21 -4.26
C PRO A 119 -1.65 25.72 -4.49
N PHE A 120 -1.28 24.97 -3.46
CA PHE A 120 -1.46 23.52 -3.44
C PHE A 120 -2.96 23.22 -3.60
N ARG A 121 -3.31 22.36 -4.54
CA ARG A 121 -4.71 22.03 -4.85
C ARG A 121 -4.89 20.61 -5.35
N TYR A 122 -6.10 20.15 -5.31
CA TYR A 122 -6.53 18.96 -6.05
C TYR A 122 -7.11 19.37 -7.40
N ASP A 123 -7.06 18.48 -8.38
CA ASP A 123 -7.61 18.68 -9.72
C ASP A 123 -8.03 17.33 -10.30
N LEU A 124 -9.34 17.10 -10.30
CA LEU A 124 -9.97 15.90 -10.85
C LEU A 124 -10.77 16.23 -12.13
N SER A 125 -10.40 17.28 -12.84
CA SER A 125 -10.93 17.56 -14.18
C SER A 125 -10.56 16.44 -15.16
N ALA A 126 -11.43 16.23 -16.17
CA ALA A 126 -11.21 15.18 -17.16
C ALA A 126 -9.85 15.35 -17.87
N ASP A 127 -9.51 16.58 -18.25
CA ASP A 127 -8.26 16.89 -18.95
C ASP A 127 -7.03 16.58 -18.10
N TYR A 128 -7.06 16.94 -16.80
CA TYR A 128 -5.94 16.68 -15.90
C TYR A 128 -5.74 15.17 -15.64
N ILE A 129 -6.84 14.43 -15.43
CA ILE A 129 -6.80 12.97 -15.25
C ILE A 129 -6.19 12.30 -16.48
N GLU A 130 -6.61 12.68 -17.69
CA GLU A 130 -6.10 12.11 -18.93
C GLU A 130 -4.61 12.44 -19.16
N GLN A 131 -4.21 13.71 -19.00
CA GLN A 131 -2.82 14.13 -19.17
C GLN A 131 -1.89 13.49 -18.16
N SER A 132 -2.32 13.37 -16.90
CA SER A 132 -1.53 12.70 -15.85
C SER A 132 -1.34 11.22 -16.15
N CYS A 133 -2.39 10.53 -16.66
CA CYS A 133 -2.30 9.15 -17.09
C CYS A 133 -1.26 8.96 -18.20
N GLU A 134 -1.28 9.80 -19.24
CA GLU A 134 -0.33 9.76 -20.34
C GLU A 134 1.12 9.94 -19.85
N LYS A 135 1.34 10.93 -18.98
CA LYS A 135 2.66 11.19 -18.40
C LYS A 135 3.14 10.00 -17.54
N SER A 136 2.25 9.36 -16.78
CA SER A 136 2.58 8.17 -15.99
C SER A 136 2.95 6.99 -16.88
N LEU A 137 2.18 6.72 -17.95
CA LEU A 137 2.49 5.68 -18.93
C LEU A 137 3.88 5.89 -19.56
N GLN A 138 4.21 7.14 -19.93
CA GLN A 138 5.50 7.52 -20.50
C GLN A 138 6.66 7.30 -19.52
N ARG A 139 6.52 7.78 -18.25
CA ARG A 139 7.57 7.64 -17.22
C ARG A 139 7.84 6.18 -16.88
N ILE A 140 6.80 5.37 -16.74
CA ILE A 140 6.92 3.93 -16.43
C ILE A 140 7.39 3.16 -17.69
N GLY A 141 7.08 3.63 -18.88
CA GLY A 141 7.41 2.96 -20.15
C GLY A 141 6.50 1.74 -20.41
N ILE A 142 5.21 1.85 -20.11
CA ILE A 142 4.17 0.84 -20.34
C ILE A 142 3.02 1.43 -21.15
N ASN A 143 2.22 0.56 -21.78
CA ASN A 143 1.07 0.98 -22.58
C ASN A 143 -0.26 0.96 -21.82
N CYS A 144 -0.30 0.30 -20.65
CA CYS A 144 -1.53 0.14 -19.89
C CYS A 144 -1.20 0.06 -18.38
N ILE A 145 -1.92 0.86 -17.57
CA ILE A 145 -1.89 0.83 -16.12
C ILE A 145 -2.94 -0.17 -15.65
N ASP A 146 -2.58 -1.05 -14.69
CA ASP A 146 -3.52 -2.04 -14.16
C ASP A 146 -4.58 -1.40 -13.26
N ILE A 147 -4.18 -0.49 -12.37
CA ILE A 147 -5.07 0.22 -11.45
C ILE A 147 -4.71 1.71 -11.44
N TYR A 148 -5.62 2.56 -11.87
CA TYR A 148 -5.45 4.02 -11.84
C TYR A 148 -6.37 4.65 -10.81
N GLN A 149 -5.82 5.45 -9.90
CA GLN A 149 -6.55 5.95 -8.74
C GLN A 149 -6.61 7.47 -8.71
N LEU A 150 -7.72 8.03 -8.22
CA LEU A 150 -7.77 9.42 -7.78
C LEU A 150 -7.10 9.51 -6.40
N HIS A 151 -6.05 10.31 -6.28
CA HIS A 151 -5.15 10.30 -5.11
C HIS A 151 -5.79 10.88 -3.84
N ARG A 152 -6.63 11.90 -4.00
CA ARG A 152 -7.39 12.57 -2.93
C ARG A 152 -8.76 13.00 -3.46
N PRO A 153 -9.78 13.06 -2.59
CA PRO A 153 -11.05 13.67 -2.99
C PRO A 153 -10.86 15.16 -3.23
N ASP A 154 -11.26 15.62 -4.39
CA ASP A 154 -11.32 17.04 -4.73
C ASP A 154 -12.71 17.58 -4.34
N TRP A 155 -12.76 18.67 -3.62
CA TRP A 155 -14.02 19.29 -3.20
C TRP A 155 -14.78 19.92 -4.37
N LEU A 156 -14.10 20.18 -5.48
CA LEU A 156 -14.67 20.68 -6.73
C LEU A 156 -14.91 19.58 -7.78
N MET A 157 -14.74 18.31 -7.42
CA MET A 157 -14.94 17.18 -8.32
C MET A 157 -16.36 17.16 -8.89
N ASP A 158 -16.46 17.17 -10.22
CA ASP A 158 -17.67 16.75 -10.93
C ASP A 158 -17.58 15.25 -11.27
N PRO A 159 -18.42 14.38 -10.68
CA PRO A 159 -18.42 12.95 -10.97
C PRO A 159 -18.63 12.61 -12.45
N ALA A 160 -19.36 13.44 -13.21
CA ALA A 160 -19.59 13.22 -14.62
C ALA A 160 -18.33 13.46 -15.46
N GLU A 161 -17.52 14.48 -15.12
CA GLU A 161 -16.23 14.72 -15.76
C GLU A 161 -15.23 13.59 -15.49
N VAL A 162 -15.15 13.11 -14.24
CA VAL A 162 -14.33 11.95 -13.90
C VAL A 162 -14.79 10.72 -14.69
N ALA A 163 -16.11 10.46 -14.76
CA ALA A 163 -16.65 9.33 -15.50
C ALA A 163 -16.31 9.38 -17.00
N LYS A 164 -16.32 10.56 -17.58
CA LYS A 164 -15.93 10.81 -18.98
C LYS A 164 -14.44 10.46 -19.21
N ALA A 165 -13.54 10.94 -18.35
CA ALA A 165 -12.11 10.63 -18.41
C ALA A 165 -11.85 9.13 -18.27
N PHE A 166 -12.45 8.48 -17.28
CA PHE A 166 -12.31 7.06 -17.04
C PHE A 166 -12.79 6.21 -18.21
N ALA A 167 -13.96 6.54 -18.78
CA ALA A 167 -14.49 5.85 -19.95
C ALA A 167 -13.58 5.99 -21.17
N LYS A 168 -12.99 7.17 -21.39
CA LYS A 168 -12.04 7.42 -22.49
C LYS A 168 -10.75 6.63 -22.31
N LEU A 169 -10.15 6.66 -21.10
CA LEU A 169 -8.94 5.91 -20.79
C LEU A 169 -9.16 4.38 -20.90
N LYS A 170 -10.30 3.88 -20.44
CA LYS A 170 -10.70 2.48 -20.57
C LYS A 170 -10.85 2.07 -22.03
N LYS A 171 -11.59 2.85 -22.82
CA LYS A 171 -11.82 2.61 -24.26
C LYS A 171 -10.50 2.61 -25.04
N ALA A 172 -9.57 3.49 -24.67
CA ALA A 172 -8.23 3.54 -25.28
C ALA A 172 -7.28 2.41 -24.83
N GLY A 173 -7.70 1.53 -23.91
CA GLY A 173 -6.87 0.44 -23.38
C GLY A 173 -5.72 0.90 -22.49
N LYS A 174 -5.74 2.16 -22.02
CA LYS A 174 -4.66 2.75 -21.20
C LYS A 174 -4.76 2.41 -19.72
N VAL A 175 -5.96 2.04 -19.25
CA VAL A 175 -6.25 1.67 -17.86
C VAL A 175 -7.16 0.44 -17.84
N LYS A 176 -6.81 -0.55 -17.00
CA LYS A 176 -7.65 -1.75 -16.81
C LYS A 176 -8.73 -1.53 -15.77
N HIS A 177 -8.38 -0.95 -14.62
CA HIS A 177 -9.28 -0.77 -13.48
C HIS A 177 -9.08 0.60 -12.83
N PHE A 178 -10.15 1.12 -12.23
CA PHE A 178 -10.12 2.40 -11.54
C PHE A 178 -10.35 2.24 -10.05
N GLY A 179 -9.77 3.15 -9.27
CA GLY A 179 -9.91 3.22 -7.84
C GLY A 179 -9.81 4.64 -7.33
N VAL A 180 -9.88 4.76 -6.02
CA VAL A 180 -9.75 6.02 -5.30
C VAL A 180 -8.80 5.87 -4.12
N SER A 181 -8.39 6.99 -3.54
CA SER A 181 -7.60 7.02 -2.32
C SER A 181 -8.13 8.11 -1.39
N ASN A 182 -8.31 7.76 -0.10
CA ASN A 182 -8.79 8.63 0.96
C ASN A 182 -10.22 9.17 0.76
N PHE A 183 -11.02 8.49 -0.02
CA PHE A 183 -12.44 8.81 -0.17
C PHE A 183 -13.22 8.21 0.99
N ASN A 184 -14.12 9.01 1.58
CA ASN A 184 -15.08 8.52 2.55
C ASN A 184 -16.27 7.80 1.85
N PRO A 185 -17.14 7.09 2.60
CA PRO A 185 -18.23 6.32 2.01
C PRO A 185 -19.19 7.14 1.12
N SER A 186 -19.51 8.37 1.49
CA SER A 186 -20.40 9.22 0.69
C SER A 186 -19.74 9.67 -0.62
N GLN A 187 -18.45 9.99 -0.59
CA GLN A 187 -17.69 10.38 -1.77
C GLN A 187 -17.52 9.21 -2.75
N VAL A 188 -17.23 7.99 -2.24
CA VAL A 188 -17.22 6.78 -3.06
C VAL A 188 -18.59 6.55 -3.71
N SER A 189 -19.67 6.67 -2.94
CA SER A 189 -21.03 6.46 -3.46
C SER A 189 -21.40 7.49 -4.52
N CYS A 190 -21.06 8.77 -4.28
CA CYS A 190 -21.31 9.87 -5.22
C CYS A 190 -20.57 9.62 -6.55
N LEU A 191 -19.27 9.33 -6.49
CA LEU A 191 -18.51 9.06 -7.71
C LEU A 191 -19.02 7.79 -8.43
N GLN A 192 -19.25 6.71 -7.69
CA GLN A 192 -19.71 5.44 -8.26
C GLN A 192 -21.05 5.58 -8.97
N SER A 193 -21.93 6.50 -8.55
CA SER A 193 -23.23 6.71 -9.22
C SER A 193 -23.11 7.23 -10.66
N ALA A 194 -22.00 7.89 -10.98
CA ALA A 194 -21.72 8.37 -12.34
C ALA A 194 -20.90 7.37 -13.19
N LEU A 195 -20.22 6.41 -12.54
CA LEU A 195 -19.35 5.45 -13.21
C LEU A 195 -20.13 4.23 -13.72
N LYS A 196 -19.83 3.80 -14.96
CA LYS A 196 -20.29 2.50 -15.49
C LYS A 196 -19.46 1.33 -14.94
N GLU A 197 -18.15 1.53 -14.78
CA GLU A 197 -17.22 0.54 -14.25
C GLU A 197 -17.17 0.63 -12.72
N PRO A 198 -17.07 -0.49 -12.00
CA PRO A 198 -16.94 -0.46 -10.55
C PRO A 198 -15.55 0.07 -10.15
N LEU A 199 -15.50 0.87 -9.08
CA LEU A 199 -14.26 1.14 -8.37
C LEU A 199 -13.77 -0.15 -7.71
N VAL A 200 -12.48 -0.47 -7.90
CA VAL A 200 -11.93 -1.76 -7.43
C VAL A 200 -11.11 -1.64 -6.15
N VAL A 201 -10.59 -0.45 -5.85
CA VAL A 201 -9.81 -0.17 -4.64
C VAL A 201 -10.19 1.18 -4.04
N ASN A 202 -10.10 1.27 -2.70
CA ASN A 202 -9.99 2.53 -1.96
C ASN A 202 -8.72 2.45 -1.09
N GLN A 203 -7.73 3.30 -1.38
CA GLN A 203 -6.48 3.33 -0.63
C GLN A 203 -6.60 4.30 0.55
N ILE A 204 -6.52 3.79 1.76
CA ILE A 204 -6.83 4.50 3.01
C ILE A 204 -5.68 4.40 4.02
N GLU A 205 -5.56 5.36 4.93
CA GLU A 205 -4.69 5.18 6.10
C GLU A 205 -5.32 4.16 7.04
N ALA A 206 -4.60 3.08 7.35
CA ALA A 206 -5.07 2.12 8.35
C ALA A 206 -3.89 1.42 9.05
N SER A 207 -3.93 1.39 10.38
CA SER A 207 -2.95 0.71 11.22
C SER A 207 -3.49 0.60 12.64
N LEU A 208 -2.82 -0.11 13.54
CA LEU A 208 -3.12 -0.09 14.98
C LEU A 208 -2.98 1.31 15.65
N MET A 209 -2.49 2.30 14.90
CA MET A 209 -2.37 3.70 15.32
C MET A 209 -3.19 4.64 14.43
N HIS A 210 -4.12 4.09 13.63
CA HIS A 210 -5.10 4.82 12.84
C HIS A 210 -6.30 3.91 12.56
N LEU A 211 -7.33 4.01 13.40
CA LEU A 211 -8.50 3.11 13.41
C LEU A 211 -9.73 3.72 12.74
N ASP A 212 -9.67 4.98 12.29
CA ASP A 212 -10.81 5.70 11.73
C ASP A 212 -11.58 4.91 10.63
N PRO A 213 -10.93 4.16 9.70
CA PRO A 213 -11.65 3.38 8.70
C PRO A 213 -12.48 2.21 9.25
N PHE A 214 -12.15 1.74 10.46
CA PHE A 214 -12.89 0.67 11.15
C PHE A 214 -14.18 1.19 11.79
N GLU A 215 -14.29 2.52 12.01
CA GLU A 215 -15.38 3.15 12.76
C GLU A 215 -16.29 4.00 11.87
N ASN A 216 -15.79 4.53 10.74
CA ASN A 216 -16.47 5.51 9.91
C ASN A 216 -17.26 4.92 8.72
N GLY A 217 -17.42 3.59 8.67
CA GLY A 217 -18.13 2.89 7.61
C GLY A 217 -17.31 2.66 6.33
N THR A 218 -16.04 3.06 6.27
CA THR A 218 -15.20 2.86 5.06
C THR A 218 -14.97 1.38 4.77
N LEU A 219 -14.62 0.58 5.78
CA LEU A 219 -14.41 -0.86 5.60
C LEU A 219 -15.72 -1.61 5.36
N ASP A 220 -16.84 -1.17 5.96
CA ASP A 220 -18.16 -1.74 5.72
C ASP A 220 -18.59 -1.54 4.26
N GLN A 221 -18.40 -0.32 3.71
CA GLN A 221 -18.66 -0.05 2.31
C GLN A 221 -17.74 -0.87 1.37
N CYS A 222 -16.48 -1.06 1.75
CA CYS A 222 -15.56 -1.91 1.00
C CYS A 222 -16.08 -3.35 0.90
N LEU A 223 -16.56 -3.91 2.01
CA LEU A 223 -17.20 -5.24 2.06
C LEU A 223 -18.46 -5.29 1.20
N GLU A 224 -19.40 -4.36 1.40
CA GLU A 224 -20.68 -4.30 0.70
C GLU A 224 -20.48 -4.26 -0.82
N ARG A 225 -19.63 -3.37 -1.29
CA ARG A 225 -19.42 -3.12 -2.73
C ARG A 225 -18.40 -4.06 -3.37
N GLY A 226 -17.60 -4.76 -2.59
CA GLY A 226 -16.47 -5.55 -3.06
C GLY A 226 -15.35 -4.67 -3.59
N ILE A 227 -15.08 -3.56 -2.91
CA ILE A 227 -13.94 -2.68 -3.14
C ILE A 227 -12.82 -3.15 -2.21
N THR A 228 -11.60 -3.36 -2.72
CA THR A 228 -10.48 -3.78 -1.89
C THR A 228 -9.86 -2.57 -1.18
N PRO A 229 -9.83 -2.53 0.16
CA PRO A 229 -9.10 -1.50 0.88
C PRO A 229 -7.59 -1.75 0.81
N MET A 230 -6.81 -0.75 0.41
CA MET A 230 -5.35 -0.77 0.44
C MET A 230 -4.87 0.14 1.58
N ALA A 231 -4.12 -0.40 2.54
CA ALA A 231 -3.69 0.36 3.70
C ALA A 231 -2.33 1.04 3.48
N TRP A 232 -2.32 2.37 3.34
CA TRP A 232 -1.06 3.11 3.41
C TRP A 232 -0.69 3.41 4.87
N SER A 233 0.61 3.60 5.13
CA SER A 233 1.18 3.70 6.49
C SER A 233 0.78 2.56 7.44
N PRO A 234 0.72 1.29 7.02
CA PRO A 234 0.23 0.18 7.85
C PRO A 234 1.08 -0.05 9.11
N LEU A 235 2.30 0.46 9.10
CA LEU A 235 3.23 0.43 10.25
C LEU A 235 3.35 1.81 10.94
N ALA A 236 2.35 2.68 10.82
CA ALA A 236 2.31 4.00 11.47
C ALA A 236 3.60 4.82 11.23
N GLY A 237 4.00 4.98 9.97
CA GLY A 237 5.24 5.67 9.60
C GLY A 237 6.52 4.93 10.00
N GLY A 238 6.44 3.63 10.33
CA GLY A 238 7.53 2.77 10.78
C GLY A 238 7.58 2.58 12.31
N PHE A 239 6.71 3.22 13.07
CA PHE A 239 6.65 3.10 14.53
C PHE A 239 6.31 1.68 15.00
N LEU A 240 5.37 1.01 14.32
CA LEU A 240 4.97 -0.37 14.62
C LEU A 240 5.93 -1.44 14.07
N GLY A 241 6.93 -1.04 13.28
CA GLY A 241 8.03 -1.89 12.84
C GLY A 241 9.32 -1.56 13.58
N ASN A 242 10.46 -1.84 12.92
CA ASN A 242 11.81 -1.55 13.45
C ASN A 242 12.32 -0.15 13.01
N GLY A 243 11.41 0.77 12.61
CA GLY A 243 11.73 2.10 12.09
C GLY A 243 11.80 3.18 13.15
N LYS A 244 10.88 4.17 13.05
CA LYS A 244 10.84 5.31 13.97
C LYS A 244 10.58 4.91 15.42
N LYS A 245 11.18 5.67 16.35
CA LYS A 245 10.95 5.52 17.79
C LYS A 245 9.84 6.43 18.31
N SER A 246 9.51 7.53 17.62
CA SER A 246 8.49 8.51 18.00
C SER A 246 7.20 8.33 17.19
N VAL A 247 6.10 8.66 17.81
CA VAL A 247 4.77 8.74 17.18
C VAL A 247 4.56 10.09 16.50
N LEU A 248 3.60 10.15 15.60
CA LEU A 248 3.09 11.41 15.05
C LEU A 248 2.05 12.01 15.99
N PRO A 249 1.84 13.34 15.99
CA PRO A 249 0.81 13.98 16.83
C PRO A 249 -0.58 13.35 16.70
N SER A 250 -0.98 12.98 15.48
CA SER A 250 -2.26 12.29 15.22
C SER A 250 -2.37 10.91 15.86
N GLN A 251 -1.26 10.31 16.27
CA GLN A 251 -1.19 8.99 16.89
C GLN A 251 -1.17 9.03 18.42
N GLU A 252 -1.10 10.23 19.03
CA GLU A 252 -1.09 10.42 20.49
C GLU A 252 -2.44 10.08 21.14
N LYS A 253 -3.50 10.00 20.32
CA LYS A 253 -4.82 9.51 20.76
C LYS A 253 -4.84 8.02 21.12
N TYR A 254 -3.80 7.26 20.79
CA TYR A 254 -3.65 5.83 21.08
C TYR A 254 -2.70 5.58 22.27
N LYS A 255 -2.44 4.31 22.59
CA LYS A 255 -1.48 3.84 23.62
C LYS A 255 -0.21 3.23 22.99
N PRO A 256 0.72 4.04 22.45
CA PRO A 256 1.82 3.55 21.59
C PRO A 256 2.70 2.49 22.28
N ALA A 257 3.08 2.72 23.54
CA ALA A 257 3.95 1.80 24.29
C ALA A 257 3.26 0.45 24.54
N LYS A 258 1.93 0.47 24.82
CA LYS A 258 1.15 -0.75 25.06
C LYS A 258 1.02 -1.58 23.77
N VAL A 259 0.74 -0.92 22.64
CA VAL A 259 0.69 -1.56 21.33
C VAL A 259 2.03 -2.22 20.98
N ARG A 260 3.14 -1.47 21.09
CA ARG A 260 4.46 -2.03 20.81
C ARG A 260 4.80 -3.23 21.67
N ARG A 261 4.55 -3.13 22.99
CA ARG A 261 4.78 -4.24 23.91
C ARG A 261 3.96 -5.48 23.52
N ARG A 262 2.68 -5.31 23.16
CA ARG A 262 1.81 -6.41 22.76
C ARG A 262 2.30 -7.06 21.46
N LEU A 263 2.66 -6.23 20.47
CA LEU A 263 3.25 -6.70 19.21
C LEU A 263 4.58 -7.44 19.45
N ASP A 264 5.45 -6.95 20.35
CA ASP A 264 6.72 -7.61 20.68
C ASP A 264 6.53 -8.99 21.34
N LEU A 265 5.50 -9.13 22.17
CA LEU A 265 5.15 -10.43 22.76
C LEU A 265 4.72 -11.41 21.68
N MET A 266 3.75 -11.04 20.84
CA MET A 266 3.27 -11.90 19.76
C MET A 266 4.35 -12.20 18.72
N ALA A 267 5.21 -11.24 18.40
CA ALA A 267 6.31 -11.43 17.46
C ALA A 267 7.29 -12.52 17.94
N ARG A 268 7.57 -12.58 19.26
CA ARG A 268 8.35 -13.65 19.87
C ARG A 268 7.65 -15.00 19.80
N ASP A 269 6.36 -15.03 20.11
CA ASP A 269 5.58 -16.28 20.11
C ASP A 269 5.50 -16.89 18.70
N PHE A 270 5.37 -16.04 17.67
CA PHE A 270 5.33 -16.47 16.25
C PHE A 270 6.72 -16.62 15.61
N GLY A 271 7.80 -16.16 16.24
CA GLY A 271 9.14 -16.18 15.65
C GLY A 271 9.33 -15.26 14.45
N VAL A 272 8.59 -14.13 14.40
CA VAL A 272 8.62 -13.16 13.30
C VAL A 272 8.87 -11.75 13.81
N SER A 273 8.97 -10.78 12.91
CA SER A 273 9.11 -9.38 13.30
C SER A 273 7.79 -8.78 13.81
N ARG A 274 7.91 -7.74 14.64
CA ARG A 274 6.77 -6.92 15.08
C ARG A 274 5.98 -6.38 13.90
N GLY A 275 6.69 -5.92 12.85
CA GLY A 275 6.06 -5.39 11.65
C GLY A 275 5.20 -6.44 10.94
N ALA A 276 5.66 -7.69 10.85
CA ALA A 276 4.88 -8.76 10.26
C ALA A 276 3.57 -9.02 11.03
N VAL A 277 3.60 -9.02 12.37
CA VAL A 277 2.39 -9.16 13.19
C VAL A 277 1.42 -8.00 12.96
N ALA A 278 1.93 -6.75 12.90
CA ALA A 278 1.09 -5.58 12.65
C ALA A 278 0.43 -5.60 11.26
N LEU A 279 1.12 -6.11 10.23
CA LEU A 279 0.55 -6.31 8.90
C LEU A 279 -0.50 -7.44 8.89
N ALA A 280 -0.21 -8.57 9.55
CA ALA A 280 -1.13 -9.69 9.68
C ALA A 280 -2.43 -9.28 10.39
N TRP A 281 -2.36 -8.36 11.36
CA TRP A 281 -3.53 -7.80 12.02
C TRP A 281 -4.47 -7.10 11.03
N LEU A 282 -3.95 -6.27 10.12
CA LEU A 282 -4.75 -5.66 9.05
C LEU A 282 -5.33 -6.69 8.09
N MET A 283 -4.50 -7.65 7.64
CA MET A 283 -4.90 -8.68 6.68
C MET A 283 -5.99 -9.62 7.21
N ARG A 284 -6.11 -9.77 8.54
CA ARG A 284 -7.13 -10.61 9.20
C ARG A 284 -8.53 -10.05 9.06
N HIS A 285 -8.69 -8.75 8.76
CA HIS A 285 -10.00 -8.11 8.61
C HIS A 285 -10.76 -8.66 7.40
N PRO A 286 -12.07 -8.97 7.51
CA PRO A 286 -12.86 -9.59 6.44
C PRO A 286 -12.97 -8.75 5.16
N ALA A 287 -12.76 -7.43 5.24
CA ALA A 287 -12.69 -6.58 4.05
C ALA A 287 -11.49 -6.88 3.13
N GLY A 288 -10.57 -7.77 3.54
CA GLY A 288 -9.40 -8.14 2.73
C GLY A 288 -8.43 -6.99 2.56
N ILE A 289 -8.07 -6.31 3.66
CA ILE A 289 -7.14 -5.17 3.64
C ILE A 289 -5.79 -5.61 3.09
N ILE A 290 -5.26 -4.88 2.11
CA ILE A 290 -3.94 -5.08 1.53
C ILE A 290 -2.99 -4.02 2.10
N PRO A 291 -2.07 -4.37 3.02
CA PRO A 291 -1.07 -3.42 3.52
C PRO A 291 -0.04 -3.07 2.45
N ILE A 292 0.32 -1.77 2.38
CA ILE A 292 1.34 -1.25 1.47
C ILE A 292 2.66 -1.09 2.23
N VAL A 293 3.63 -1.94 1.92
CA VAL A 293 4.96 -1.95 2.55
C VAL A 293 5.86 -0.93 1.86
N GLY A 294 6.40 0.03 2.61
CA GLY A 294 7.20 1.15 2.08
C GLY A 294 8.69 1.13 2.48
N SER A 295 9.26 -0.01 2.84
CA SER A 295 10.70 -0.11 3.15
C SER A 295 11.53 -0.08 1.87
N THR A 296 12.70 0.60 1.92
CA THR A 296 13.71 0.57 0.85
C THR A 296 14.88 -0.37 1.18
N GLN A 297 14.83 -1.05 2.33
CA GLN A 297 15.86 -2.00 2.75
C GLN A 297 15.45 -3.41 2.37
N PRO A 298 16.19 -4.12 1.50
CA PRO A 298 15.83 -5.45 1.01
C PRO A 298 15.54 -6.48 2.12
N GLU A 299 16.31 -6.45 3.20
CA GLU A 299 16.14 -7.35 4.33
C GLU A 299 14.76 -7.15 5.00
N ARG A 300 14.36 -5.89 5.22
CA ARG A 300 13.04 -5.56 5.79
C ARG A 300 11.90 -5.88 4.83
N ILE A 301 12.11 -5.73 3.53
CA ILE A 301 11.10 -6.08 2.52
C ILE A 301 10.80 -7.59 2.62
N ARG A 302 11.84 -8.43 2.69
CA ARG A 302 11.70 -9.88 2.84
C ARG A 302 11.12 -10.28 4.20
N GLU A 303 11.60 -9.66 5.28
CA GLU A 303 11.12 -9.91 6.64
C GLU A 303 9.60 -9.67 6.78
N LEU A 304 9.09 -8.59 6.19
CA LEU A 304 7.68 -8.23 6.27
C LEU A 304 6.77 -9.17 5.45
N ALA A 305 7.32 -9.86 4.47
CA ALA A 305 6.59 -10.87 3.70
C ALA A 305 6.06 -12.03 4.57
N ALA A 306 6.73 -12.32 5.70
CA ALA A 306 6.27 -13.32 6.67
C ALA A 306 4.87 -13.03 7.24
N ALA A 307 4.35 -11.82 7.11
CA ALA A 307 2.99 -11.47 7.51
C ALA A 307 1.92 -12.33 6.80
N THR A 308 2.20 -12.77 5.58
CA THR A 308 1.27 -13.57 4.76
C THR A 308 1.06 -15.00 5.27
N GLU A 309 1.97 -15.49 6.10
CA GLU A 309 1.90 -16.83 6.70
C GLU A 309 1.25 -16.81 8.09
N LEU A 310 0.97 -15.62 8.64
CA LEU A 310 0.42 -15.49 9.99
C LEU A 310 -1.11 -15.51 9.97
N GLN A 311 -1.67 -16.36 10.81
CA GLN A 311 -3.10 -16.40 11.09
C GLN A 311 -3.35 -16.06 12.56
N LEU A 312 -3.79 -14.82 12.80
CA LEU A 312 -4.17 -14.40 14.15
C LEU A 312 -5.51 -14.99 14.55
N SER A 313 -5.61 -15.53 15.77
CA SER A 313 -6.90 -15.91 16.33
C SER A 313 -7.78 -14.68 16.59
N HIS A 314 -9.05 -14.87 16.86
CA HIS A 314 -9.97 -13.79 17.20
C HIS A 314 -9.49 -13.04 18.47
N GLU A 315 -9.09 -13.78 19.49
CA GLU A 315 -8.58 -13.24 20.75
C GLU A 315 -7.28 -12.45 20.56
N GLN A 316 -6.36 -12.95 19.73
CA GLN A 316 -5.10 -12.28 19.41
C GLN A 316 -5.34 -10.96 18.67
N TRP A 317 -6.28 -10.94 17.73
CA TRP A 317 -6.66 -9.76 16.99
C TRP A 317 -7.22 -8.67 17.92
N TYR A 318 -8.17 -9.04 18.80
CA TYR A 318 -8.77 -8.13 19.79
C TYR A 318 -7.76 -7.70 20.87
N ALA A 319 -6.83 -8.56 21.27
CA ALA A 319 -5.78 -8.20 22.22
C ALA A 319 -4.85 -7.11 21.65
N LEU A 320 -4.63 -7.07 20.34
CA LEU A 320 -3.91 -5.99 19.68
C LEU A 320 -4.77 -4.71 19.61
N LEU A 321 -6.03 -4.82 19.18
CA LEU A 321 -6.95 -3.69 19.12
C LEU A 321 -7.07 -2.99 20.48
N THR A 322 -7.42 -3.73 21.53
CA THR A 322 -7.60 -3.16 22.89
C THR A 322 -6.31 -2.60 23.47
N SER A 323 -5.13 -3.08 22.99
CA SER A 323 -3.86 -2.47 23.36
C SER A 323 -3.68 -1.05 22.80
N ALA A 324 -4.35 -0.72 21.71
CA ALA A 324 -4.28 0.59 21.06
C ALA A 324 -5.27 1.59 21.68
N LEU A 325 -6.45 1.14 22.08
CA LEU A 325 -7.53 1.98 22.57
C LEU A 325 -7.20 2.62 23.95
N LYS A 326 -7.59 3.88 24.16
CA LYS A 326 -7.48 4.55 25.45
C LYS A 326 -8.52 4.04 26.45
N GLU A 327 -9.71 3.74 25.95
CA GLU A 327 -10.82 3.19 26.72
C GLU A 327 -11.01 1.72 26.39
N ASP A 328 -11.54 0.96 27.32
CA ASP A 328 -11.88 -0.44 27.05
C ASP A 328 -13.07 -0.51 26.09
N LEU A 329 -13.21 -1.63 25.41
CA LEU A 329 -14.41 -1.88 24.59
C LEU A 329 -15.64 -1.93 25.48
N PRO A 330 -16.79 -1.36 25.05
CA PRO A 330 -18.02 -1.34 25.83
C PRO A 330 -18.59 -2.75 26.04
#